data_e8419d972eea8b4550cb19fcc1fb6ebd
#
_entry.id   e8419d972eea8b4550cb19fcc1fb6ebd
#
_cell.length_a   1.000
_cell.length_b   1.000
_cell.length_c   1.000
_cell.angle_alpha   90.00
_cell.angle_beta   90.00
_cell.angle_gamma   90.00
#
_symmetry.space_group_name_H-M   'P 1'
#
loop_
_entity.id
_entity.type
_entity.pdbx_description
1 polymer ?
#
loop_
_entity_poly.entity_id
_entity_poly.type
_entity_poly.pdbx_seq_one_letter_code
_entity_poly.pdbx_strand_id
1 'polypeptide(L)'
;MPRSQRPEHRSPHRRHALPAAALAAFALVAACAGPPKTGDGGSGDQAYKLSADTPAAKGRLDSFSWAVYAEPPTLDYISAFDYPQNTILSNVCESLMRWTPQLTLAPGLAAKTTSPDPTTWVYDLRPDVHFHAGGVMTADDVVYSLGRQMNPDNAAAWAQQFQNVSTVTKSGPLQVTVKLKQPDSQFNQYMATAAGVVASKAGIEAAGKDYGTSGSLDCTGPYQLGSWNKGQSIQLRRFDAYWGAKAKSAKVDFRFLTDPSARVNAMISGEADGGYLIPTESYDRLSRSGVGTLYFGEGLSTVNVNVTDMKGVLGDVRVRKALSLALDRSGFVRTGLAGAGSATGSLTSRAAWAAAPPDVRKEAFEGLTPTAPDIDRAKALVKEAGATGKTVTVATSSIGQDVSLLATAVQSAGARIGLDVQLKTIAPNAFTALFTDAKAREGIDLFPETYYDSITDPLDLLANFKTGAYQNFAGHSDQAYDDLVDKATAAADPAERFTLEAQLQKTASDQLLWIPVAEWPTAVFLNKRITGAPTTISYMYYPWAADVGSAQ
;
A
#
# COMPACT_ATOMS: atom_id res chain seq x y z
N MET A 1 38.26 52.99 -14.32
CA MET A 1 38.47 53.88 -15.50
C MET A 1 38.81 53.03 -16.71
N PRO A 2 38.33 53.34 -17.96
CA PRO A 2 37.14 54.05 -18.41
C PRO A 2 36.16 53.12 -19.14
N ARG A 3 34.91 53.36 -19.19
CA ARG A 3 33.91 54.02 -20.07
C ARG A 3 34.15 53.91 -21.60
N SER A 4 33.15 53.34 -22.31
CA SER A 4 32.51 53.88 -23.54
C SER A 4 31.46 52.87 -24.01
N GLN A 5 30.22 53.21 -24.11
CA GLN A 5 29.35 54.02 -25.00
C GLN A 5 28.58 53.13 -26.01
N ARG A 6 27.25 53.30 -25.94
CA ARG A 6 26.23 52.84 -26.91
C ARG A 6 26.39 53.59 -28.27
N PRO A 7 25.72 53.14 -29.34
CA PRO A 7 24.54 53.94 -29.73
C PRO A 7 23.29 53.13 -30.15
N GLU A 8 22.18 53.84 -29.99
CA GLU A 8 20.85 53.55 -30.50
C GLU A 8 20.77 53.66 -32.01
N HIS A 9 19.84 52.94 -32.65
CA HIS A 9 19.19 53.43 -33.88
C HIS A 9 17.71 53.01 -33.95
N ARG A 10 16.93 54.04 -34.39
CA ARG A 10 15.50 54.16 -34.45
C ARG A 10 14.87 53.42 -35.64
N SER A 11 13.57 53.13 -35.46
CA SER A 11 12.58 52.69 -36.44
C SER A 11 12.36 53.71 -37.59
N PRO A 12 11.63 53.33 -38.69
CA PRO A 12 10.30 53.95 -38.85
C PRO A 12 9.18 53.04 -39.37
N HIS A 13 7.97 53.51 -39.06
CA HIS A 13 6.67 53.05 -39.48
C HIS A 13 6.45 52.97 -41.00
N ARG A 14 5.60 51.99 -41.44
CA ARG A 14 4.66 52.23 -42.57
C ARG A 14 3.35 51.48 -42.34
N ARG A 15 2.26 52.26 -42.43
CA ARG A 15 0.83 51.86 -42.52
C ARG A 15 0.53 51.56 -43.98
N HIS A 16 -0.42 50.62 -44.24
CA HIS A 16 -1.47 50.66 -45.32
C HIS A 16 -2.35 49.44 -45.06
N ALA A 17 -3.62 49.62 -44.69
CA ALA A 17 -4.82 49.79 -45.49
C ALA A 17 -5.46 48.45 -45.93
N LEU A 18 -6.68 48.25 -45.40
CA LEU A 18 -7.68 47.23 -45.75
C LEU A 18 -8.19 47.42 -47.21
N PRO A 19 -8.78 46.39 -47.81
CA PRO A 19 -10.23 46.52 -48.06
C PRO A 19 -11.06 45.28 -47.72
N ALA A 20 -12.39 45.56 -47.66
CA ALA A 20 -13.47 44.75 -47.18
C ALA A 20 -14.06 43.80 -48.25
N ALA A 21 -14.88 42.89 -47.74
CA ALA A 21 -16.09 42.28 -48.30
C ALA A 21 -15.97 41.04 -49.24
N ALA A 22 -16.50 39.93 -48.74
CA ALA A 22 -17.45 39.09 -49.49
C ALA A 22 -18.28 38.23 -48.53
N LEU A 23 -19.59 38.50 -48.49
CA LEU A 23 -20.62 37.62 -47.89
C LEU A 23 -20.79 36.37 -48.77
N ALA A 24 -20.86 35.22 -48.14
CA ALA A 24 -21.47 34.03 -48.72
C ALA A 24 -22.27 33.28 -47.66
N ALA A 25 -23.57 33.19 -47.90
CA ALA A 25 -24.57 32.49 -47.12
C ALA A 25 -24.33 30.97 -47.17
N PHE A 26 -24.44 30.30 -46.00
CA PHE A 26 -24.65 28.87 -45.95
C PHE A 26 -25.84 28.52 -45.08
N ALA A 27 -26.68 27.67 -45.66
CA ALA A 27 -28.01 27.30 -45.22
C ALA A 27 -28.00 26.50 -43.91
N LEU A 28 -29.06 26.70 -43.11
CA LEU A 28 -29.45 25.88 -41.96
C LEU A 28 -29.70 24.42 -42.38
N VAL A 29 -29.04 23.50 -41.65
CA VAL A 29 -29.55 22.14 -41.45
C VAL A 29 -29.81 21.98 -39.96
N ALA A 30 -31.08 22.08 -39.58
CA ALA A 30 -31.57 21.72 -38.26
C ALA A 30 -31.57 20.18 -38.14
N ALA A 31 -30.61 19.62 -37.43
CA ALA A 31 -30.67 18.25 -36.96
C ALA A 31 -31.16 18.26 -35.52
N CYS A 32 -32.29 17.60 -35.28
CA CYS A 32 -32.90 17.36 -33.98
C CYS A 32 -31.93 16.58 -33.06
N ALA A 33 -31.32 17.31 -32.14
CA ALA A 33 -30.69 16.67 -30.99
C ALA A 33 -31.74 16.61 -29.88
N GLY A 34 -32.21 15.41 -29.57
CA GLY A 34 -33.02 15.13 -28.39
C GLY A 34 -32.25 15.43 -27.09
N PRO A 35 -32.94 15.68 -25.98
CA PRO A 35 -32.29 15.98 -24.72
C PRO A 35 -31.40 14.81 -24.29
N PRO A 36 -30.24 15.07 -23.65
CA PRO A 36 -29.38 13.99 -23.16
C PRO A 36 -30.17 13.17 -22.12
N LYS A 37 -30.26 11.89 -22.38
CA LYS A 37 -30.76 10.94 -21.39
C LYS A 37 -29.86 11.03 -20.16
N THR A 38 -30.43 11.38 -19.03
CA THR A 38 -29.84 11.18 -17.71
C THR A 38 -29.63 9.68 -17.56
N GLY A 39 -28.43 9.23 -17.83
CA GLY A 39 -28.03 7.85 -17.58
C GLY A 39 -27.93 7.62 -16.08
N ASP A 40 -28.55 6.56 -15.65
CA ASP A 40 -28.44 5.95 -14.34
C ASP A 40 -26.99 5.93 -13.87
N GLY A 41 -26.79 6.16 -12.53
CA GLY A 41 -25.52 6.07 -11.86
C GLY A 41 -24.92 4.67 -11.90
N GLY A 42 -24.41 4.27 -13.06
CA GLY A 42 -23.53 3.12 -13.22
C GLY A 42 -22.13 3.53 -12.79
N SER A 43 -21.50 2.68 -11.98
CA SER A 43 -20.08 2.70 -11.61
C SER A 43 -19.24 3.20 -12.79
N GLY A 44 -18.52 4.33 -12.59
CA GLY A 44 -17.68 4.90 -13.63
C GLY A 44 -16.78 3.83 -14.22
N ASP A 45 -16.73 3.76 -15.55
CA ASP A 45 -15.85 2.85 -16.29
C ASP A 45 -14.43 2.99 -15.72
N GLN A 46 -13.94 1.93 -15.09
CA GLN A 46 -12.55 1.88 -14.67
C GLN A 46 -11.68 2.01 -15.92
N ALA A 47 -10.90 3.08 -15.98
CA ALA A 47 -10.00 3.35 -17.11
C ALA A 47 -8.87 2.31 -17.25
N TYR A 48 -8.81 1.33 -16.33
CA TYR A 48 -7.81 0.27 -16.25
C TYR A 48 -8.48 -1.07 -15.88
N LYS A 49 -7.86 -2.18 -16.33
CA LYS A 49 -8.30 -3.54 -16.02
C LYS A 49 -7.45 -4.11 -14.90
N LEU A 50 -8.09 -4.57 -13.82
CA LEU A 50 -7.42 -5.32 -12.76
C LEU A 50 -7.15 -6.76 -13.19
N SER A 51 -5.97 -7.27 -12.84
CA SER A 51 -5.57 -8.68 -12.97
C SER A 51 -4.69 -9.05 -11.77
N ALA A 52 -4.62 -10.33 -11.42
CA ALA A 52 -3.72 -10.80 -10.35
C ALA A 52 -2.28 -10.96 -10.84
N ASP A 53 -2.10 -11.23 -12.12
CA ASP A 53 -0.82 -11.53 -12.74
C ASP A 53 -0.67 -10.81 -14.07
N THR A 54 0.57 -10.56 -14.45
CA THR A 54 0.94 -10.29 -15.86
C THR A 54 0.96 -11.60 -16.64
N PRO A 55 1.02 -11.58 -18.00
CA PRO A 55 1.11 -12.81 -18.79
C PRO A 55 2.26 -13.70 -18.33
N ALA A 56 2.06 -15.02 -18.33
CA ALA A 56 3.09 -15.97 -17.93
C ALA A 56 4.34 -15.86 -18.82
N ALA A 57 5.51 -15.98 -18.20
CA ALA A 57 6.78 -15.95 -18.92
C ALA A 57 6.93 -17.16 -19.84
N LYS A 58 7.36 -16.93 -21.08
CA LYS A 58 7.56 -17.95 -22.13
C LYS A 58 8.92 -18.62 -22.08
N GLY A 59 9.92 -17.93 -21.53
CA GLY A 59 11.29 -18.41 -21.49
C GLY A 59 12.07 -17.92 -20.27
N ARG A 60 13.34 -18.36 -20.20
CA ARG A 60 14.30 -17.95 -19.17
C ARG A 60 15.08 -16.71 -19.61
N LEU A 61 15.64 -16.01 -18.63
CA LEU A 61 16.53 -14.87 -18.82
C LEU A 61 17.83 -15.07 -18.03
N ASP A 62 18.92 -14.50 -18.54
CA ASP A 62 20.16 -14.40 -17.76
C ASP A 62 20.00 -13.41 -16.62
N SER A 63 19.35 -12.27 -16.88
CA SER A 63 19.07 -11.28 -15.86
C SER A 63 17.92 -10.34 -16.26
N PHE A 64 17.34 -9.68 -15.25
CA PHE A 64 16.53 -8.49 -15.43
C PHE A 64 16.84 -7.46 -14.33
N SER A 65 16.54 -6.19 -14.61
CA SER A 65 16.72 -5.08 -13.69
C SER A 65 15.37 -4.55 -13.20
N TRP A 66 15.31 -4.16 -11.92
CA TRP A 66 14.10 -3.71 -11.26
C TRP A 66 14.32 -2.41 -10.52
N ALA A 67 13.49 -1.41 -10.78
CA ALA A 67 13.57 -0.13 -10.11
C ALA A 67 12.87 -0.19 -8.75
N VAL A 68 13.55 0.25 -7.69
CA VAL A 68 12.98 0.52 -6.36
C VAL A 68 13.24 1.98 -5.98
N TYR A 69 12.32 2.59 -5.25
CA TYR A 69 12.37 4.03 -4.95
C TYR A 69 13.34 4.40 -3.82
N ALA A 70 13.82 3.43 -3.07
CA ALA A 70 14.78 3.67 -1.99
C ALA A 70 15.65 2.44 -1.75
N GLU A 71 16.85 2.67 -1.20
CA GLU A 71 17.67 1.61 -0.63
C GLU A 71 17.03 1.15 0.69
N PRO A 72 16.82 -0.17 0.92
CA PRO A 72 16.39 -0.63 2.22
C PRO A 72 17.49 -0.40 3.26
N PRO A 73 17.15 0.05 4.48
CA PRO A 73 18.14 0.24 5.55
C PRO A 73 18.78 -1.09 5.97
N THR A 74 18.04 -2.16 5.89
CA THR A 74 18.45 -3.54 6.19
C THR A 74 17.58 -4.54 5.44
N LEU A 75 18.07 -5.75 5.25
CA LEU A 75 17.29 -6.91 4.81
C LEU A 75 17.04 -7.90 5.97
N ASP A 76 17.27 -7.50 7.22
CA ASP A 76 16.81 -8.29 8.35
C ASP A 76 15.28 -8.30 8.41
N TYR A 77 14.69 -9.48 8.35
CA TYR A 77 13.23 -9.67 8.28
C TYR A 77 12.47 -9.10 9.48
N ILE A 78 13.10 -9.02 10.67
CA ILE A 78 12.42 -8.45 11.86
C ILE A 78 12.13 -6.96 11.71
N SER A 79 12.83 -6.26 10.82
CA SER A 79 12.63 -4.85 10.52
C SER A 79 11.83 -4.63 9.22
N ALA A 80 11.40 -5.70 8.54
CA ALA A 80 10.83 -5.64 7.20
C ALA A 80 9.33 -5.32 7.23
N PHE A 81 8.98 -4.05 7.09
CA PHE A 81 7.58 -3.61 6.96
C PHE A 81 7.33 -2.73 5.72
N ASP A 82 8.36 -2.12 5.12
CA ASP A 82 8.22 -1.18 4.01
C ASP A 82 8.43 -1.84 2.64
N TYR A 83 7.93 -1.21 1.61
CA TYR A 83 7.91 -1.71 0.23
C TYR A 83 9.30 -2.02 -0.35
N PRO A 84 10.33 -1.13 -0.30
CA PRO A 84 11.64 -1.43 -0.90
C PRO A 84 12.26 -2.68 -0.31
N GLN A 85 12.16 -2.82 1.01
CA GLN A 85 12.72 -3.93 1.76
C GLN A 85 12.01 -5.24 1.39
N ASN A 86 10.67 -5.27 1.49
CA ASN A 86 9.89 -6.46 1.21
C ASN A 86 9.91 -6.86 -0.27
N THR A 87 9.97 -5.89 -1.21
CA THR A 87 10.13 -6.16 -2.65
C THR A 87 11.37 -7.03 -2.95
N ILE A 88 12.44 -6.85 -2.20
CA ILE A 88 13.70 -7.60 -2.34
C ILE A 88 13.67 -8.86 -1.48
N LEU A 89 13.33 -8.71 -0.19
CA LEU A 89 13.42 -9.76 0.82
C LEU A 89 12.53 -10.96 0.50
N SER A 90 11.34 -10.75 -0.04
CA SER A 90 10.40 -11.81 -0.42
C SER A 90 10.97 -12.82 -1.43
N ASN A 91 12.03 -12.45 -2.15
CA ASN A 91 12.71 -13.35 -3.10
C ASN A 91 13.88 -14.11 -2.47
N VAL A 92 14.32 -13.70 -1.28
CA VAL A 92 15.49 -14.24 -0.57
C VAL A 92 15.07 -15.08 0.63
N CYS A 93 14.11 -14.59 1.42
CA CYS A 93 13.61 -15.25 2.61
C CYS A 93 12.14 -15.65 2.43
N GLU A 94 11.78 -16.82 2.98
CA GLU A 94 10.42 -17.34 2.91
C GLU A 94 9.80 -17.43 4.29
N SER A 95 8.47 -17.37 4.31
CA SER A 95 7.65 -17.44 5.51
C SER A 95 7.00 -18.81 5.69
N LEU A 96 6.50 -19.11 6.88
CA LEU A 96 5.80 -20.37 7.17
C LEU A 96 4.60 -20.58 6.26
N MET A 97 3.81 -19.53 6.04
CA MET A 97 2.73 -19.49 5.06
C MET A 97 3.12 -18.55 3.92
N ARG A 98 2.28 -18.42 2.90
CA ARG A 98 2.55 -17.60 1.70
C ARG A 98 1.26 -16.99 1.18
N TRP A 99 1.29 -15.73 0.79
CA TRP A 99 0.26 -15.14 -0.08
C TRP A 99 0.52 -15.54 -1.53
N THR A 100 -0.54 -15.92 -2.25
CA THR A 100 -0.47 -16.11 -3.71
C THR A 100 -0.70 -14.76 -4.43
N PRO A 101 -0.39 -14.67 -5.73
CA PRO A 101 -0.78 -13.50 -6.53
C PRO A 101 -2.29 -13.19 -6.49
N GLN A 102 -3.13 -14.20 -6.27
CA GLN A 102 -4.59 -14.06 -6.13
C GLN A 102 -5.02 -13.66 -4.71
N LEU A 103 -4.08 -13.25 -3.86
CA LEU A 103 -4.31 -12.86 -2.47
C LEU A 103 -4.99 -13.96 -1.62
N THR A 104 -4.66 -15.21 -1.89
CA THR A 104 -5.11 -16.36 -1.09
C THR A 104 -3.97 -16.92 -0.24
N LEU A 105 -4.27 -17.35 0.97
CA LEU A 105 -3.30 -17.98 1.86
C LEU A 105 -2.98 -19.40 1.39
N ALA A 106 -1.69 -19.72 1.29
CA ALA A 106 -1.19 -21.02 0.82
C ALA A 106 -0.02 -21.52 1.70
N PRO A 107 0.29 -22.82 1.66
CA PRO A 107 1.48 -23.38 2.31
C PRO A 107 2.77 -22.73 1.80
N GLY A 108 3.60 -22.24 2.74
CA GLY A 108 4.95 -21.75 2.53
C GLY A 108 5.99 -22.80 2.93
N LEU A 109 6.86 -22.49 3.88
CA LEU A 109 7.80 -23.43 4.50
C LEU A 109 7.10 -24.50 5.35
N ALA A 110 5.92 -24.19 5.89
CA ALA A 110 5.03 -25.20 6.43
C ALA A 110 4.28 -25.87 5.27
N ALA A 111 4.43 -27.18 5.12
CA ALA A 111 3.71 -27.99 4.15
C ALA A 111 2.23 -28.15 4.54
N LYS A 112 1.97 -28.16 5.86
CA LYS A 112 0.63 -28.28 6.43
C LYS A 112 0.54 -27.45 7.70
N THR A 113 -0.61 -26.83 7.90
CA THR A 113 -0.96 -26.09 9.13
C THR A 113 -2.27 -26.62 9.65
N THR A 114 -2.35 -26.81 10.97
CA THR A 114 -3.59 -27.23 11.66
C THR A 114 -3.77 -26.41 12.93
N SER A 115 -5.03 -26.21 13.32
CA SER A 115 -5.40 -25.59 14.58
C SER A 115 -6.30 -26.57 15.32
N PRO A 116 -5.76 -27.41 16.22
CA PRO A 116 -6.55 -28.41 16.95
C PRO A 116 -7.53 -27.77 17.95
N ASP A 117 -7.24 -26.56 18.39
CA ASP A 117 -8.10 -25.71 19.21
C ASP A 117 -7.84 -24.22 18.85
N PRO A 118 -8.71 -23.26 19.23
CA PRO A 118 -8.60 -21.86 18.82
C PRO A 118 -7.33 -21.13 19.28
N THR A 119 -6.56 -21.69 20.20
CA THR A 119 -5.35 -21.10 20.76
C THR A 119 -4.06 -21.84 20.37
N THR A 120 -4.17 -22.86 19.52
CA THR A 120 -3.01 -23.69 19.16
C THR A 120 -2.88 -23.79 17.64
N TRP A 121 -1.73 -23.40 17.12
CA TRP A 121 -1.32 -23.60 15.73
C TRP A 121 -0.19 -24.59 15.64
N VAL A 122 -0.30 -25.60 14.76
CA VAL A 122 0.73 -26.61 14.51
C VAL A 122 1.16 -26.49 13.05
N TYR A 123 2.46 -26.31 12.84
CA TYR A 123 3.11 -26.17 11.54
C TYR A 123 3.97 -27.41 11.27
N ASP A 124 3.56 -28.22 10.30
CA ASP A 124 4.36 -29.34 9.79
C ASP A 124 5.26 -28.79 8.67
N LEU A 125 6.57 -28.76 8.91
CA LEU A 125 7.55 -28.17 8.02
C LEU A 125 7.85 -29.07 6.83
N ARG A 126 8.23 -28.47 5.70
CA ARG A 126 8.73 -29.22 4.55
C ARG A 126 10.05 -29.89 4.91
N PRO A 127 10.25 -31.16 4.52
CA PRO A 127 11.57 -31.77 4.53
C PRO A 127 12.43 -31.15 3.40
N ASP A 128 13.74 -31.32 3.51
CA ASP A 128 14.71 -30.98 2.44
C ASP A 128 14.73 -29.50 1.99
N VAL A 129 14.30 -28.58 2.84
CA VAL A 129 14.49 -27.14 2.62
C VAL A 129 15.90 -26.77 3.05
N HIS A 130 16.70 -26.24 2.11
CA HIS A 130 18.08 -25.84 2.35
C HIS A 130 18.20 -24.33 2.52
N PHE A 131 19.06 -23.90 3.43
CA PHE A 131 19.52 -22.52 3.50
C PHE A 131 20.58 -22.23 2.44
N HIS A 132 20.75 -20.96 2.07
CA HIS A 132 21.68 -20.53 1.02
C HIS A 132 23.14 -20.88 1.33
N ALA A 133 23.55 -20.77 2.59
CA ALA A 133 24.90 -21.13 3.03
C ALA A 133 25.10 -22.64 3.24
N GLY A 134 24.06 -23.45 3.07
CA GLY A 134 24.02 -24.88 3.34
C GLY A 134 23.34 -25.21 4.66
N GLY A 135 23.10 -26.49 4.89
CA GLY A 135 22.29 -26.94 6.02
C GLY A 135 20.81 -27.06 5.67
N VAL A 136 20.10 -27.88 6.41
CA VAL A 136 18.68 -28.15 6.24
C VAL A 136 17.90 -27.38 7.31
N MET A 137 16.83 -26.72 6.93
CA MET A 137 15.93 -26.04 7.86
C MET A 137 15.30 -27.04 8.85
N THR A 138 15.27 -26.67 10.11
CA THR A 138 14.71 -27.48 11.20
C THR A 138 13.67 -26.68 12.00
N ALA A 139 12.97 -27.36 12.89
CA ALA A 139 12.07 -26.70 13.84
C ALA A 139 12.82 -25.73 14.79
N ASP A 140 14.10 -25.94 15.04
CA ASP A 140 14.90 -25.05 15.89
C ASP A 140 15.10 -23.67 15.21
N ASP A 141 15.27 -23.63 13.88
CA ASP A 141 15.38 -22.38 13.11
C ASP A 141 14.07 -21.59 13.15
N VAL A 142 12.93 -22.28 13.05
CA VAL A 142 11.60 -21.66 13.16
C VAL A 142 11.37 -21.07 14.55
N VAL A 143 11.63 -21.86 15.61
CA VAL A 143 11.50 -21.40 17.00
C VAL A 143 12.39 -20.18 17.25
N TYR A 144 13.62 -20.20 16.74
CA TYR A 144 14.54 -19.08 16.86
C TYR A 144 14.03 -17.85 16.10
N SER A 145 13.59 -18.03 14.85
CA SER A 145 13.14 -16.93 13.99
C SER A 145 11.90 -16.23 14.53
N LEU A 146 10.89 -16.98 14.98
CA LEU A 146 9.69 -16.40 15.61
C LEU A 146 10.02 -15.81 16.99
N GLY A 147 10.95 -16.44 17.73
CA GLY A 147 11.45 -15.93 19.00
C GLY A 147 12.10 -14.54 18.89
N ARG A 148 12.76 -14.24 17.76
CA ARG A 148 13.31 -12.89 17.52
C ARG A 148 12.24 -11.82 17.42
N GLN A 149 11.06 -12.13 16.86
CA GLN A 149 9.91 -11.21 16.80
C GLN A 149 9.33 -10.93 18.19
N MET A 150 9.41 -11.88 19.08
CA MET A 150 8.87 -11.80 20.45
C MET A 150 9.84 -11.11 21.43
N ASN A 151 11.13 -11.02 21.09
CA ASN A 151 12.13 -10.42 21.97
C ASN A 151 12.04 -8.87 21.91
N PRO A 152 11.69 -8.19 23.02
CA PRO A 152 11.54 -6.75 23.06
C PRO A 152 12.85 -6.00 22.72
N ASP A 153 14.01 -6.59 23.00
CA ASP A 153 15.32 -5.98 22.72
C ASP A 153 15.58 -5.82 21.22
N ASN A 154 14.89 -6.57 20.38
CA ASN A 154 15.04 -6.52 18.93
C ASN A 154 14.24 -5.38 18.28
N ALA A 155 13.30 -4.74 18.98
CA ALA A 155 12.39 -3.74 18.45
C ALA A 155 11.77 -4.15 17.08
N ALA A 156 11.31 -5.40 17.01
CA ALA A 156 10.82 -5.99 15.77
C ALA A 156 9.57 -5.24 15.26
N ALA A 157 9.49 -4.98 13.97
CA ALA A 157 8.38 -4.29 13.33
C ALA A 157 7.04 -5.03 13.48
N TRP A 158 7.10 -6.36 13.66
CA TRP A 158 5.93 -7.23 13.80
C TRP A 158 5.68 -7.69 15.24
N ALA A 159 6.35 -7.08 16.23
CA ALA A 159 6.22 -7.49 17.65
C ALA A 159 4.76 -7.45 18.14
N GLN A 160 3.94 -6.54 17.62
CA GLN A 160 2.52 -6.42 17.99
C GLN A 160 1.75 -7.70 17.67
N GLN A 161 1.99 -8.33 16.52
CA GLN A 161 1.31 -9.56 16.09
C GLN A 161 1.69 -10.77 16.96
N PHE A 162 2.77 -10.65 17.75
CA PHE A 162 3.22 -11.69 18.67
C PHE A 162 2.82 -11.44 20.13
N GLN A 163 2.17 -10.32 20.46
CA GLN A 163 1.76 -10.01 21.84
C GLN A 163 0.84 -11.08 22.45
N ASN A 164 0.01 -11.69 21.60
CA ASN A 164 -0.89 -12.77 21.99
C ASN A 164 -0.22 -14.16 22.03
N VAL A 165 1.03 -14.29 21.58
CA VAL A 165 1.76 -15.57 21.62
C VAL A 165 2.19 -15.87 23.06
N SER A 166 1.85 -17.06 23.53
CA SER A 166 2.29 -17.60 24.83
C SER A 166 3.61 -18.33 24.69
N THR A 167 3.69 -19.28 23.74
CA THR A 167 4.90 -20.06 23.49
C THR A 167 5.04 -20.43 22.02
N VAL A 168 6.29 -20.56 21.58
CA VAL A 168 6.68 -21.19 20.33
C VAL A 168 7.61 -22.34 20.68
N THR A 169 7.21 -23.57 20.37
CA THR A 169 7.94 -24.78 20.81
C THR A 169 8.13 -25.77 19.67
N LYS A 170 9.28 -26.40 19.64
CA LYS A 170 9.54 -27.56 18.81
C LYS A 170 8.74 -28.75 19.35
N SER A 171 7.80 -29.23 18.57
CA SER A 171 6.99 -30.43 18.88
C SER A 171 7.42 -31.70 18.13
N GLY A 172 8.36 -31.56 17.20
CA GLY A 172 9.00 -32.61 16.44
C GLY A 172 10.22 -32.10 15.66
N PRO A 173 11.01 -32.99 15.01
CA PRO A 173 12.15 -32.54 14.19
C PRO A 173 11.77 -31.53 13.09
N LEU A 174 10.60 -31.72 12.51
CA LEU A 174 10.01 -30.85 11.45
C LEU A 174 8.60 -30.38 11.85
N GLN A 175 8.37 -30.13 13.14
CA GLN A 175 7.08 -29.63 13.61
C GLN A 175 7.27 -28.59 14.70
N VAL A 176 6.51 -27.50 14.57
CA VAL A 176 6.48 -26.40 15.54
C VAL A 176 5.04 -26.18 16.00
N THR A 177 4.87 -25.99 17.29
CA THR A 177 3.61 -25.63 17.90
C THR A 177 3.70 -24.22 18.46
N VAL A 178 2.77 -23.36 18.05
CA VAL A 178 2.58 -22.03 18.62
C VAL A 178 1.31 -22.04 19.47
N LYS A 179 1.44 -21.60 20.72
CA LYS A 179 0.30 -21.40 21.61
C LYS A 179 0.02 -19.94 21.83
N LEU A 180 -1.23 -19.55 21.71
CA LEU A 180 -1.72 -18.22 21.95
C LEU A 180 -2.31 -18.10 23.36
N LYS A 181 -2.34 -16.90 23.93
CA LYS A 181 -3.00 -16.59 25.21
C LYS A 181 -4.52 -16.59 25.08
N GLN A 182 -5.00 -16.15 23.92
CA GLN A 182 -6.40 -16.08 23.53
C GLN A 182 -6.53 -16.46 22.04
N PRO A 183 -7.72 -16.85 21.54
CA PRO A 183 -7.93 -17.08 20.13
C PRO A 183 -7.56 -15.84 19.29
N ASP A 184 -6.94 -16.09 18.14
CA ASP A 184 -6.55 -15.06 17.19
C ASP A 184 -6.69 -15.61 15.76
N SER A 185 -7.72 -15.14 15.09
CA SER A 185 -8.10 -15.58 13.75
C SER A 185 -7.15 -15.07 12.65
N GLN A 186 -6.40 -14.01 12.93
CA GLN A 186 -5.46 -13.40 11.98
C GLN A 186 -4.05 -13.98 12.09
N PHE A 187 -3.69 -14.60 13.21
CA PHE A 187 -2.32 -15.05 13.48
C PHE A 187 -1.72 -15.85 12.32
N ASN A 188 -2.44 -16.84 11.79
CA ASN A 188 -1.93 -17.67 10.69
C ASN A 188 -1.78 -16.89 9.37
N GLN A 189 -2.53 -15.83 9.16
CA GLN A 189 -2.38 -14.96 7.99
C GLN A 189 -1.08 -14.14 8.09
N TYR A 190 -0.74 -13.62 9.27
CA TYR A 190 0.54 -12.94 9.49
C TYR A 190 1.74 -13.85 9.29
N MET A 191 1.60 -15.16 9.46
CA MET A 191 2.67 -16.12 9.13
C MET A 191 2.97 -16.21 7.62
N ALA A 192 2.23 -15.52 6.78
CA ALA A 192 2.51 -15.34 5.36
C ALA A 192 3.20 -14.00 5.02
N THR A 193 3.45 -13.16 6.01
CA THR A 193 4.18 -11.88 5.89
C THR A 193 5.61 -12.01 6.40
N ALA A 194 6.33 -10.90 6.52
CA ALA A 194 7.67 -10.90 7.14
C ALA A 194 7.66 -11.36 8.61
N ALA A 195 6.50 -11.34 9.28
CA ALA A 195 6.34 -11.90 10.64
C ALA A 195 6.66 -13.39 10.70
N GLY A 196 6.27 -14.15 9.66
CA GLY A 196 6.45 -15.60 9.59
C GLY A 196 7.74 -16.06 8.91
N VAL A 197 8.67 -15.17 8.59
CA VAL A 197 9.94 -15.52 7.92
C VAL A 197 10.79 -16.43 8.80
N VAL A 198 11.40 -17.44 8.15
CA VAL A 198 12.36 -18.33 8.77
C VAL A 198 13.75 -18.11 8.15
N ALA A 199 14.72 -17.82 8.99
CA ALA A 199 16.11 -17.67 8.61
C ALA A 199 17.01 -18.62 9.40
N SER A 200 18.20 -18.89 8.89
CA SER A 200 19.18 -19.77 9.54
C SER A 200 19.59 -19.21 10.91
N LYS A 201 19.32 -19.94 11.98
CA LYS A 201 19.80 -19.61 13.33
C LYS A 201 21.31 -19.43 13.33
N ALA A 202 22.03 -20.40 12.76
CA ALA A 202 23.49 -20.36 12.71
C ALA A 202 24.00 -19.17 11.89
N GLY A 203 23.32 -18.81 10.78
CA GLY A 203 23.65 -17.66 9.95
C GLY A 203 23.46 -16.33 10.70
N ILE A 204 22.36 -16.19 11.44
CA ILE A 204 22.09 -14.99 12.26
C ILE A 204 23.12 -14.87 13.40
N GLU A 205 23.38 -15.96 14.14
CA GLU A 205 24.34 -15.95 15.24
C GLU A 205 25.77 -15.65 14.76
N ALA A 206 26.18 -16.18 13.59
CA ALA A 206 27.49 -15.91 13.00
C ALA A 206 27.64 -14.44 12.52
N ALA A 207 26.58 -13.86 11.96
CA ALA A 207 26.58 -12.47 11.48
C ALA A 207 26.41 -11.45 12.61
N GLY A 208 25.73 -11.83 13.69
CA GLY A 208 25.42 -10.96 14.82
C GLY A 208 24.68 -9.69 14.38
N LYS A 209 25.18 -8.53 14.80
CA LYS A 209 24.58 -7.21 14.47
C LYS A 209 24.64 -6.84 12.99
N ASP A 210 25.48 -7.51 12.22
CA ASP A 210 25.66 -7.24 10.80
C ASP A 210 24.69 -8.04 9.91
N TYR A 211 23.85 -8.90 10.52
CA TYR A 211 22.82 -9.65 9.79
C TYR A 211 21.88 -8.69 9.03
N GLY A 212 21.71 -8.95 7.74
CA GLY A 212 20.85 -8.16 6.88
C GLY A 212 21.39 -6.79 6.44
N THR A 213 22.61 -6.39 6.88
CA THR A 213 23.17 -5.07 6.55
C THR A 213 24.45 -5.11 5.72
N SER A 214 25.29 -6.14 5.89
CA SER A 214 26.62 -6.24 5.28
C SER A 214 26.77 -7.37 4.26
N GLY A 215 25.66 -7.90 3.74
CA GLY A 215 25.70 -9.00 2.78
C GLY A 215 25.58 -10.39 3.41
N SER A 216 25.43 -10.48 4.72
CA SER A 216 25.13 -11.72 5.41
C SER A 216 23.62 -11.90 5.52
N LEU A 217 23.08 -12.80 4.71
CA LEU A 217 21.66 -13.15 4.72
C LEU A 217 21.52 -14.62 4.34
N ASP A 218 21.19 -15.46 5.30
CA ASP A 218 21.07 -16.90 5.12
C ASP A 218 19.63 -17.35 5.31
N CYS A 219 18.94 -17.51 4.19
CA CYS A 219 17.53 -17.84 4.07
C CYS A 219 17.31 -18.98 3.06
N THR A 220 16.05 -19.26 2.71
CA THR A 220 15.63 -20.44 1.95
C THR A 220 15.08 -20.15 0.57
N GLY A 221 14.92 -18.87 0.19
CA GLY A 221 14.19 -18.44 -1.00
C GLY A 221 14.87 -18.83 -2.32
N PRO A 222 14.16 -18.61 -3.47
CA PRO A 222 14.66 -18.97 -4.80
C PRO A 222 15.87 -18.17 -5.26
N TYR A 223 16.17 -17.08 -4.57
CA TYR A 223 17.37 -16.27 -4.81
C TYR A 223 18.15 -16.08 -3.51
N GLN A 224 19.46 -15.98 -3.65
CA GLN A 224 20.40 -15.62 -2.60
C GLN A 224 21.00 -14.24 -2.89
N LEU A 225 21.45 -13.55 -1.85
CA LEU A 225 22.13 -12.27 -1.99
C LEU A 225 23.46 -12.46 -2.73
N GLY A 226 23.63 -11.76 -3.85
CA GLY A 226 24.86 -11.77 -4.63
C GLY A 226 25.81 -10.64 -4.25
N SER A 227 25.32 -9.41 -4.29
CA SER A 227 26.08 -8.21 -3.89
C SER A 227 25.14 -7.10 -3.45
N TRP A 228 25.63 -6.25 -2.57
CA TRP A 228 24.97 -5.01 -2.16
C TRP A 228 25.92 -3.84 -2.34
N ASN A 229 25.69 -3.07 -3.38
CA ASN A 229 26.42 -1.83 -3.66
C ASN A 229 25.67 -0.67 -3.02
N LYS A 230 26.11 -0.24 -1.84
CA LYS A 230 25.42 0.79 -1.03
C LYS A 230 25.15 2.06 -1.84
N GLY A 231 23.94 2.59 -1.74
CA GLY A 231 23.45 3.75 -2.47
C GLY A 231 23.13 3.51 -3.95
N GLN A 232 23.36 2.30 -4.49
CA GLN A 232 23.21 2.02 -5.92
C GLN A 232 22.28 0.84 -6.23
N SER A 233 22.62 -0.36 -5.72
CA SER A 233 21.92 -1.57 -6.12
C SER A 233 22.12 -2.76 -5.18
N ILE A 234 21.15 -3.69 -5.25
CA ILE A 234 21.29 -5.05 -4.75
C ILE A 234 21.15 -6.02 -5.91
N GLN A 235 22.10 -6.96 -6.05
CA GLN A 235 21.98 -8.06 -6.99
C GLN A 235 21.65 -9.35 -6.25
N LEU A 236 20.63 -10.04 -6.72
CA LEU A 236 20.29 -11.40 -6.32
C LEU A 236 20.74 -12.40 -7.39
N ARG A 237 21.14 -13.59 -6.95
CA ARG A 237 21.49 -14.73 -7.82
C ARG A 237 20.59 -15.91 -7.51
N ARG A 238 20.13 -16.60 -8.55
CA ARG A 238 19.29 -17.79 -8.40
C ARG A 238 19.99 -18.82 -7.50
N PHE A 239 19.22 -19.36 -6.58
CA PHE A 239 19.62 -20.49 -5.74
C PHE A 239 19.22 -21.81 -6.42
N ASP A 240 20.19 -22.52 -6.98
CA ASP A 240 19.91 -23.73 -7.78
C ASP A 240 19.44 -24.94 -6.96
N ALA A 241 19.72 -24.94 -5.63
CA ALA A 241 19.24 -25.95 -4.68
C ALA A 241 17.88 -25.59 -4.05
N TYR A 242 17.17 -24.60 -4.58
CA TYR A 242 15.85 -24.22 -4.09
C TYR A 242 14.87 -25.40 -4.16
N TRP A 243 14.15 -25.63 -3.07
CA TRP A 243 13.19 -26.73 -2.91
C TRP A 243 11.95 -26.64 -3.82
N GLY A 244 11.58 -25.43 -4.25
CA GLY A 244 10.43 -25.16 -5.11
C GLY A 244 10.78 -25.12 -6.59
N ALA A 245 9.91 -24.51 -7.39
CA ALA A 245 10.14 -24.33 -8.81
C ALA A 245 11.37 -23.45 -9.09
N LYS A 246 12.23 -23.90 -9.99
CA LYS A 246 13.45 -23.15 -10.36
C LYS A 246 13.09 -21.80 -10.98
N ALA A 247 13.66 -20.74 -10.43
CA ALA A 247 13.47 -19.39 -10.92
C ALA A 247 13.85 -19.26 -12.41
N LYS A 248 13.05 -18.49 -13.17
CA LYS A 248 13.21 -18.34 -14.62
C LYS A 248 14.38 -17.45 -15.00
N SER A 249 14.74 -16.50 -14.14
CA SER A 249 15.88 -15.60 -14.35
C SER A 249 17.05 -16.00 -13.47
N ALA A 250 18.30 -15.92 -14.00
CA ALA A 250 19.49 -16.31 -13.24
C ALA A 250 19.92 -15.22 -12.25
N LYS A 251 19.62 -13.95 -12.55
CA LYS A 251 19.95 -12.79 -11.71
C LYS A 251 18.84 -11.76 -11.72
N VAL A 252 18.75 -11.00 -10.64
CA VAL A 252 17.89 -9.81 -10.51
C VAL A 252 18.74 -8.66 -9.97
N ASP A 253 18.73 -7.53 -10.68
CA ASP A 253 19.44 -6.32 -10.29
C ASP A 253 18.44 -5.26 -9.81
N PHE A 254 18.27 -5.08 -8.51
CA PHE A 254 17.45 -4.04 -7.91
C PHE A 254 18.23 -2.72 -7.89
N ARG A 255 17.73 -1.69 -8.57
CA ARG A 255 18.36 -0.37 -8.68
C ARG A 255 17.62 0.65 -7.81
N PHE A 256 18.38 1.40 -7.01
CA PHE A 256 17.83 2.43 -6.13
C PHE A 256 17.70 3.75 -6.91
N LEU A 257 16.50 4.09 -7.31
CA LEU A 257 16.18 5.27 -8.11
C LEU A 257 15.17 6.14 -7.32
N THR A 258 15.73 6.98 -6.45
CA THR A 258 14.95 7.78 -5.49
C THR A 258 14.12 8.88 -6.14
N ASP A 259 14.65 9.51 -7.20
CA ASP A 259 13.92 10.51 -7.96
C ASP A 259 12.84 9.86 -8.84
N PRO A 260 11.56 10.24 -8.73
CA PRO A 260 10.47 9.66 -9.50
C PRO A 260 10.67 9.77 -11.02
N SER A 261 11.17 10.93 -11.51
CA SER A 261 11.40 11.15 -12.94
C SER A 261 12.56 10.32 -13.47
N ALA A 262 13.65 10.20 -12.69
CA ALA A 262 14.78 9.33 -13.04
C ALA A 262 14.34 7.85 -13.11
N ARG A 263 13.49 7.41 -12.16
CA ARG A 263 12.94 6.05 -12.14
C ARG A 263 12.12 5.74 -13.40
N VAL A 264 11.25 6.65 -13.81
CA VAL A 264 10.45 6.52 -15.05
C VAL A 264 11.34 6.57 -16.30
N ASN A 265 12.35 7.46 -16.33
CA ASN A 265 13.31 7.54 -17.43
C ASN A 265 14.09 6.23 -17.59
N ALA A 266 14.53 5.61 -16.49
CA ALA A 266 15.23 4.31 -16.51
C ALA A 266 14.35 3.20 -17.08
N MET A 267 13.04 3.19 -16.78
CA MET A 267 12.08 2.24 -17.38
C MET A 267 11.90 2.48 -18.89
N ILE A 268 11.81 3.74 -19.32
CA ILE A 268 11.63 4.09 -20.74
C ILE A 268 12.89 3.81 -21.55
N SER A 269 14.07 4.05 -21.00
CA SER A 269 15.35 3.78 -21.66
C SER A 269 15.74 2.31 -21.69
N GLY A 270 15.07 1.46 -20.87
CA GLY A 270 15.41 0.05 -20.69
C GLY A 270 16.57 -0.18 -19.70
N GLU A 271 16.97 0.82 -18.96
CA GLU A 271 17.92 0.67 -17.86
C GLU A 271 17.30 -0.12 -16.69
N ALA A 272 15.99 0.05 -16.46
CA ALA A 272 15.20 -0.80 -15.60
C ALA A 272 14.13 -1.51 -16.43
N ASP A 273 14.04 -2.83 -16.29
CA ASP A 273 13.06 -3.63 -17.03
C ASP A 273 11.64 -3.51 -16.46
N GLY A 274 11.53 -3.18 -15.19
CA GLY A 274 10.24 -2.98 -14.54
C GLY A 274 10.36 -2.33 -13.17
N GLY A 275 9.21 -2.15 -12.52
CA GLY A 275 9.11 -1.62 -11.16
C GLY A 275 7.69 -1.64 -10.63
N TYR A 276 7.56 -1.72 -9.31
CA TYR A 276 6.33 -1.44 -8.57
C TYR A 276 6.27 0.02 -8.12
N LEU A 277 5.15 0.43 -7.54
CA LEU A 277 4.94 1.78 -7.00
C LEU A 277 5.30 2.88 -8.01
N ILE A 278 4.72 2.74 -9.18
CA ILE A 278 4.90 3.70 -10.28
C ILE A 278 4.26 5.04 -9.86
N PRO A 279 4.98 6.18 -10.00
CA PRO A 279 4.42 7.48 -9.73
C PRO A 279 3.19 7.75 -10.60
N THR A 280 2.07 8.16 -9.98
CA THR A 280 0.77 8.33 -10.68
C THR A 280 0.84 9.33 -11.83
N GLU A 281 1.60 10.41 -11.66
CA GLU A 281 1.84 11.42 -12.70
C GLU A 281 2.54 10.88 -13.95
N SER A 282 3.10 9.66 -13.85
CA SER A 282 3.85 9.03 -14.95
C SER A 282 3.05 7.99 -15.73
N TYR A 283 1.83 7.65 -15.30
CA TYR A 283 1.02 6.58 -15.91
C TYR A 283 0.77 6.84 -17.40
N ASP A 284 0.35 8.02 -17.76
CA ASP A 284 0.14 8.44 -19.14
C ASP A 284 1.42 8.35 -19.98
N ARG A 285 2.53 8.81 -19.43
CA ARG A 285 3.82 8.80 -20.10
C ARG A 285 4.32 7.37 -20.37
N LEU A 286 4.23 6.49 -19.37
CA LEU A 286 4.61 5.09 -19.49
C LEU A 286 3.68 4.35 -20.47
N SER A 287 2.37 4.54 -20.36
CA SER A 287 1.38 3.90 -21.25
C SER A 287 1.57 4.29 -22.72
N ARG A 288 1.96 5.54 -22.99
CA ARG A 288 2.21 6.04 -24.37
C ARG A 288 3.62 5.77 -24.88
N SER A 289 4.54 5.36 -24.02
CA SER A 289 5.97 5.17 -24.38
C SER A 289 6.18 4.10 -25.44
N GLY A 290 5.30 3.12 -25.50
CA GLY A 290 5.40 1.97 -26.43
C GLY A 290 6.52 0.98 -26.08
N VAL A 291 7.29 1.20 -25.00
CA VAL A 291 8.41 0.32 -24.60
C VAL A 291 7.99 -0.82 -23.67
N GLY A 292 6.80 -0.72 -23.06
CA GLY A 292 6.29 -1.70 -22.10
C GLY A 292 4.80 -1.54 -21.86
N THR A 293 4.32 -2.16 -20.80
CA THR A 293 2.91 -2.13 -20.38
C THR A 293 2.82 -1.83 -18.88
N LEU A 294 1.91 -0.93 -18.54
CA LEU A 294 1.51 -0.67 -17.18
C LEU A 294 0.32 -1.58 -16.85
N TYR A 295 0.48 -2.42 -15.83
CA TYR A 295 -0.55 -3.34 -15.34
C TYR A 295 -1.05 -2.88 -13.98
N PHE A 296 -2.29 -3.23 -13.68
CA PHE A 296 -2.92 -2.95 -12.39
C PHE A 296 -3.51 -4.21 -11.79
N GLY A 297 -3.39 -4.35 -10.49
CA GLY A 297 -3.97 -5.45 -9.73
C GLY A 297 -4.64 -4.99 -8.45
N GLU A 298 -5.36 -5.91 -7.81
CA GLU A 298 -6.00 -5.65 -6.53
C GLU A 298 -4.97 -5.13 -5.52
N GLY A 299 -5.23 -3.92 -5.02
CA GLY A 299 -4.52 -3.34 -3.89
C GLY A 299 -5.29 -3.60 -2.60
N LEU A 300 -4.57 -3.89 -1.53
CA LEU A 300 -5.10 -3.83 -0.17
C LEU A 300 -4.93 -2.41 0.39
N SER A 301 -4.97 -1.40 -0.49
CA SER A 301 -4.64 -0.02 -0.13
C SER A 301 -5.84 0.91 -0.25
N THR A 302 -6.00 1.74 0.77
CA THR A 302 -6.98 2.82 0.81
C THR A 302 -6.31 4.16 1.08
N VAL A 303 -6.76 5.19 0.38
CA VAL A 303 -6.34 6.57 0.60
C VAL A 303 -7.32 7.21 1.57
N ASN A 304 -6.80 7.71 2.67
CA ASN A 304 -7.57 8.27 3.77
C ASN A 304 -7.04 9.65 4.18
N VAL A 305 -7.86 10.41 4.90
CA VAL A 305 -7.42 11.56 5.67
C VAL A 305 -7.58 11.22 7.15
N ASN A 306 -6.46 11.07 7.83
CA ASN A 306 -6.43 10.65 9.22
C ASN A 306 -6.73 11.81 10.16
N VAL A 307 -7.59 11.58 11.13
CA VAL A 307 -7.88 12.52 12.22
C VAL A 307 -6.86 12.32 13.35
N THR A 308 -6.23 13.39 13.81
CA THR A 308 -5.19 13.32 14.84
C THR A 308 -5.65 13.85 16.18
N ASP A 309 -6.69 14.69 16.22
CA ASP A 309 -7.20 15.29 17.45
C ASP A 309 -8.73 15.31 17.49
N MET A 310 -9.29 14.59 18.46
CA MET A 310 -10.72 14.61 18.77
C MET A 310 -11.09 15.63 19.86
N LYS A 311 -10.14 16.40 20.38
CA LYS A 311 -10.41 17.44 21.41
C LYS A 311 -10.72 18.79 20.78
N GLY A 312 -10.27 19.00 19.52
CA GLY A 312 -10.48 20.23 18.77
C GLY A 312 -11.83 20.28 18.06
N VAL A 313 -11.91 21.06 16.98
CA VAL A 313 -13.12 21.22 16.16
C VAL A 313 -13.57 19.90 15.53
N LEU A 314 -12.64 18.99 15.26
CA LEU A 314 -12.91 17.66 14.74
C LEU A 314 -13.43 16.67 15.81
N GLY A 315 -13.49 17.05 17.09
CA GLY A 315 -14.18 16.27 18.12
C GLY A 315 -15.68 16.09 17.83
N ASP A 316 -16.29 17.07 17.18
CA ASP A 316 -17.68 16.95 16.74
C ASP A 316 -17.77 16.13 15.43
N VAL A 317 -18.42 14.98 15.49
CA VAL A 317 -18.60 14.09 14.34
C VAL A 317 -19.32 14.78 13.16
N ARG A 318 -20.16 15.79 13.45
CA ARG A 318 -20.85 16.56 12.39
C ARG A 318 -19.84 17.32 11.52
N VAL A 319 -18.74 17.81 12.11
CA VAL A 319 -17.68 18.51 11.34
C VAL A 319 -16.90 17.53 10.48
N ARG A 320 -16.54 16.35 11.02
CA ARG A 320 -15.89 15.29 10.24
C ARG A 320 -16.78 14.83 9.09
N LYS A 321 -18.08 14.65 9.35
CA LYS A 321 -19.09 14.30 8.33
C LYS A 321 -19.25 15.39 7.28
N ALA A 322 -19.21 16.66 7.67
CA ALA A 322 -19.25 17.77 6.74
C ALA A 322 -18.04 17.79 5.81
N LEU A 323 -16.83 17.62 6.34
CA LEU A 323 -15.61 17.50 5.52
C LEU A 323 -15.70 16.32 4.56
N SER A 324 -16.13 15.16 5.05
CA SER A 324 -16.30 13.96 4.24
C SER A 324 -17.31 14.17 3.09
N LEU A 325 -18.46 14.78 3.37
CA LEU A 325 -19.47 15.11 2.35
C LEU A 325 -19.04 16.19 1.36
N ALA A 326 -18.10 17.05 1.73
CA ALA A 326 -17.62 18.11 0.87
C ALA A 326 -16.49 17.68 -0.07
N LEU A 327 -15.83 16.55 0.18
CA LEU A 327 -14.73 16.04 -0.62
C LEU A 327 -15.20 15.55 -2.00
N ASP A 328 -14.59 16.07 -3.06
CA ASP A 328 -14.72 15.52 -4.43
C ASP A 328 -13.76 14.32 -4.60
N ARG A 329 -14.19 13.17 -4.14
CA ARG A 329 -13.42 11.92 -4.22
C ARG A 329 -13.12 11.51 -5.66
N SER A 330 -14.11 11.63 -6.54
CA SER A 330 -13.94 11.33 -7.97
C SER A 330 -12.96 12.30 -8.64
N GLY A 331 -12.99 13.57 -8.26
CA GLY A 331 -12.01 14.57 -8.69
C GLY A 331 -10.61 14.22 -8.23
N PHE A 332 -10.44 13.79 -6.97
CA PHE A 332 -9.15 13.33 -6.45
C PHE A 332 -8.66 12.08 -7.19
N VAL A 333 -9.50 11.08 -7.43
CA VAL A 333 -9.12 9.88 -8.20
C VAL A 333 -8.61 10.28 -9.59
N ARG A 334 -9.31 11.20 -10.28
CA ARG A 334 -8.87 11.65 -11.61
C ARG A 334 -7.53 12.39 -11.59
N THR A 335 -7.28 13.23 -10.59
CA THR A 335 -6.10 14.11 -10.56
C THR A 335 -4.95 13.55 -9.72
N GLY A 336 -5.23 13.02 -8.54
CA GLY A 336 -4.23 12.52 -7.60
C GLY A 336 -3.79 11.08 -7.91
N LEU A 337 -4.70 10.26 -8.46
CA LEU A 337 -4.43 8.87 -8.80
C LEU A 337 -4.41 8.62 -10.32
N ALA A 338 -4.38 9.68 -11.13
CA ALA A 338 -4.40 9.59 -12.60
C ALA A 338 -5.52 8.70 -13.16
N GLY A 339 -6.66 8.65 -12.47
CA GLY A 339 -7.79 7.79 -12.81
C GLY A 339 -7.63 6.32 -12.39
N ALA A 340 -6.48 5.92 -11.84
CA ALA A 340 -6.21 4.55 -11.42
C ALA A 340 -6.63 4.33 -9.95
N GLY A 341 -7.90 4.37 -9.67
CA GLY A 341 -8.48 4.16 -8.34
C GLY A 341 -9.98 4.19 -8.40
N SER A 342 -10.62 3.88 -7.30
CA SER A 342 -12.07 3.96 -7.14
C SER A 342 -12.40 4.84 -5.96
N ALA A 343 -13.23 5.87 -6.17
CA ALA A 343 -13.75 6.67 -5.07
C ALA A 343 -14.53 5.78 -4.09
N THR A 344 -14.24 5.90 -2.80
CA THR A 344 -14.88 5.06 -1.79
C THR A 344 -15.31 5.85 -0.54
N GLY A 345 -16.37 5.39 0.11
CA GLY A 345 -16.75 5.77 1.46
C GLY A 345 -16.32 4.74 2.52
N SER A 346 -15.63 3.69 2.10
CA SER A 346 -15.13 2.62 2.97
C SER A 346 -13.72 2.91 3.45
N LEU A 347 -13.45 2.59 4.70
CA LEU A 347 -12.11 2.62 5.29
C LEU A 347 -11.24 1.48 4.78
N THR A 348 -11.84 0.31 4.54
CA THR A 348 -11.17 -0.89 4.06
C THR A 348 -11.33 -1.08 2.57
N SER A 349 -10.35 -1.71 1.91
CA SER A 349 -10.43 -2.05 0.50
C SER A 349 -11.41 -3.21 0.26
N ARG A 350 -12.01 -3.29 -0.95
CA ARG A 350 -12.87 -4.44 -1.32
C ARG A 350 -12.11 -5.75 -1.34
N ALA A 351 -10.81 -5.70 -1.64
CA ALA A 351 -9.96 -6.88 -1.67
C ALA A 351 -9.78 -7.50 -0.28
N ALA A 352 -9.78 -6.72 0.79
CA ALA A 352 -9.74 -7.23 2.16
C ALA A 352 -10.95 -8.11 2.51
N TRP A 353 -12.09 -7.91 1.82
CA TRP A 353 -13.34 -8.69 1.99
C TRP A 353 -13.48 -9.84 0.99
N ALA A 354 -12.43 -10.20 0.25
CA ALA A 354 -12.55 -11.20 -0.81
C ALA A 354 -13.05 -12.57 -0.31
N ALA A 355 -12.69 -12.95 0.91
CA ALA A 355 -13.11 -14.21 1.55
C ALA A 355 -14.45 -14.11 2.31
N ALA A 356 -15.03 -12.91 2.44
CA ALA A 356 -16.30 -12.72 3.14
C ALA A 356 -17.48 -13.31 2.34
N PRO A 357 -18.52 -13.85 3.03
CA PRO A 357 -19.76 -14.21 2.37
C PRO A 357 -20.34 -13.03 1.56
N PRO A 358 -20.93 -13.27 0.37
CA PRO A 358 -21.36 -12.20 -0.53
C PRO A 358 -22.38 -11.22 0.08
N ASP A 359 -23.27 -11.70 0.93
CA ASP A 359 -24.24 -10.90 1.66
C ASP A 359 -23.59 -10.01 2.73
N VAL A 360 -22.68 -10.56 3.53
CA VAL A 360 -21.90 -9.82 4.52
C VAL A 360 -21.03 -8.76 3.85
N ARG A 361 -20.34 -9.13 2.74
CA ARG A 361 -19.55 -8.17 1.96
C ARG A 361 -20.43 -7.03 1.41
N LYS A 362 -21.63 -7.34 0.93
CA LYS A 362 -22.59 -6.30 0.48
C LYS A 362 -22.96 -5.38 1.64
N GLU A 363 -23.32 -5.93 2.80
CA GLU A 363 -23.68 -5.18 4.01
C GLU A 363 -22.54 -4.26 4.47
N ALA A 364 -21.30 -4.73 4.44
CA ALA A 364 -20.11 -3.96 4.85
C ALA A 364 -19.92 -2.65 4.04
N PHE A 365 -20.44 -2.59 2.81
CA PHE A 365 -20.34 -1.40 1.95
C PHE A 365 -21.68 -0.65 1.79
N GLU A 366 -22.77 -1.16 2.34
CA GLU A 366 -24.09 -0.53 2.27
C GLU A 366 -24.22 0.60 3.31
N GLY A 367 -24.81 1.72 2.90
CA GLY A 367 -25.05 2.86 3.79
C GLY A 367 -23.82 3.66 4.20
N LEU A 368 -22.66 3.39 3.61
CA LEU A 368 -21.44 4.18 3.84
C LEU A 368 -21.60 5.61 3.29
N THR A 369 -20.71 6.52 3.70
CA THR A 369 -20.71 7.91 3.23
C THR A 369 -20.70 7.96 1.70
N PRO A 370 -21.65 8.70 1.07
CA PRO A 370 -21.69 8.84 -0.37
C PRO A 370 -20.37 9.40 -0.95
N THR A 371 -19.97 8.89 -2.10
CA THR A 371 -18.73 9.36 -2.78
C THR A 371 -18.94 10.67 -3.54
N ALA A 372 -20.18 11.00 -3.91
CA ALA A 372 -20.56 12.28 -4.52
C ALA A 372 -20.66 13.38 -3.44
N PRO A 373 -20.12 14.59 -3.71
CA PRO A 373 -20.19 15.70 -2.76
C PRO A 373 -21.65 16.19 -2.53
N ASP A 374 -21.97 16.46 -1.26
CA ASP A 374 -23.20 17.14 -0.85
C ASP A 374 -22.84 18.41 -0.03
N ILE A 375 -22.62 19.49 -0.75
CA ILE A 375 -22.13 20.76 -0.17
C ILE A 375 -23.17 21.43 0.71
N ASP A 376 -24.45 21.35 0.35
CA ASP A 376 -25.51 22.03 1.11
C ASP A 376 -25.74 21.33 2.45
N ARG A 377 -25.75 20.01 2.45
CA ARG A 377 -25.80 19.24 3.70
C ARG A 377 -24.54 19.43 4.56
N ALA A 378 -23.37 19.48 3.93
CA ALA A 378 -22.11 19.75 4.63
C ALA A 378 -22.09 21.13 5.31
N LYS A 379 -22.54 22.20 4.61
CA LYS A 379 -22.71 23.54 5.20
C LYS A 379 -23.67 23.55 6.38
N ALA A 380 -24.79 22.85 6.24
CA ALA A 380 -25.77 22.73 7.33
C ALA A 380 -25.13 22.10 8.59
N LEU A 381 -24.36 21.02 8.42
CA LEU A 381 -23.66 20.34 9.52
C LEU A 381 -22.62 21.24 10.20
N VAL A 382 -21.81 22.02 9.44
CA VAL A 382 -20.86 22.99 10.00
C VAL A 382 -21.56 24.04 10.83
N LYS A 383 -22.70 24.55 10.33
CA LYS A 383 -23.53 25.54 11.05
C LYS A 383 -24.15 24.94 12.32
N GLU A 384 -24.74 23.74 12.21
CA GLU A 384 -25.32 23.00 13.34
C GLU A 384 -24.30 22.71 14.44
N ALA A 385 -23.04 22.47 14.06
CA ALA A 385 -21.92 22.25 14.98
C ALA A 385 -21.33 23.55 15.54
N GLY A 386 -21.77 24.75 15.07
CA GLY A 386 -21.16 26.01 15.46
C GLY A 386 -19.70 26.18 15.01
N ALA A 387 -19.31 25.47 13.96
CA ALA A 387 -17.93 25.39 13.47
C ALA A 387 -17.59 26.37 12.36
N THR A 388 -18.53 27.23 11.93
CA THR A 388 -18.27 28.23 10.87
C THR A 388 -17.10 29.13 11.23
N GLY A 389 -16.12 29.26 10.33
CA GLY A 389 -14.89 30.04 10.52
C GLY A 389 -13.87 29.41 11.47
N LYS A 390 -14.12 28.20 11.99
CA LYS A 390 -13.13 27.49 12.80
C LYS A 390 -12.01 26.95 11.94
N THR A 391 -10.79 27.01 12.47
CA THR A 391 -9.58 26.55 11.79
C THR A 391 -9.41 25.04 11.93
N VAL A 392 -9.01 24.40 10.82
CA VAL A 392 -8.56 23.00 10.75
C VAL A 392 -7.21 22.98 10.05
N THR A 393 -6.19 22.41 10.68
CA THR A 393 -4.83 22.34 10.15
C THR A 393 -4.59 20.98 9.51
N VAL A 394 -4.24 20.97 8.21
CA VAL A 394 -3.96 19.76 7.43
C VAL A 394 -2.48 19.69 7.10
N ALA A 395 -1.80 18.59 7.44
CA ALA A 395 -0.43 18.36 7.00
C ALA A 395 -0.39 18.14 5.48
N THR A 396 0.63 18.70 4.84
CA THR A 396 0.97 18.46 3.44
C THR A 396 2.45 18.23 3.28
N SER A 397 2.87 17.51 2.22
CA SER A 397 4.29 17.23 1.96
C SER A 397 4.51 16.99 0.47
N SER A 398 5.73 17.24 0.01
CA SER A 398 6.18 16.84 -1.33
C SER A 398 6.75 15.42 -1.38
N ILE A 399 6.48 14.58 -0.36
CA ILE A 399 6.85 13.16 -0.35
C ILE A 399 6.15 12.38 -1.48
N GLY A 400 4.93 12.80 -1.84
CA GLY A 400 4.14 12.27 -2.95
C GLY A 400 3.19 13.32 -3.48
N GLN A 401 2.90 13.27 -4.78
CA GLN A 401 1.93 14.18 -5.40
C GLN A 401 0.50 13.92 -4.88
N ASP A 402 0.15 12.67 -4.63
CA ASP A 402 -1.10 12.23 -4.01
C ASP A 402 -1.32 12.91 -2.65
N VAL A 403 -0.29 12.95 -1.78
CA VAL A 403 -0.34 13.60 -0.47
C VAL A 403 -0.65 15.09 -0.60
N SER A 404 0.06 15.81 -1.47
CA SER A 404 -0.11 17.25 -1.64
C SER A 404 -1.45 17.61 -2.28
N LEU A 405 -1.89 16.83 -3.26
CA LEU A 405 -3.19 17.03 -3.93
C LEU A 405 -4.35 16.71 -2.99
N LEU A 406 -4.25 15.67 -2.16
CA LEU A 406 -5.29 15.35 -1.18
C LEU A 406 -5.41 16.44 -0.12
N ALA A 407 -4.30 16.93 0.42
CA ALA A 407 -4.32 18.05 1.38
C ALA A 407 -4.98 19.30 0.77
N THR A 408 -4.69 19.60 -0.50
CA THR A 408 -5.31 20.71 -1.23
C THR A 408 -6.82 20.48 -1.48
N ALA A 409 -7.22 19.23 -1.76
CA ALA A 409 -8.63 18.86 -1.91
C ALA A 409 -9.39 19.05 -0.59
N VAL A 410 -8.81 18.67 0.55
CA VAL A 410 -9.39 18.90 1.88
C VAL A 410 -9.52 20.40 2.17
N GLN A 411 -8.49 21.19 1.85
CA GLN A 411 -8.55 22.65 2.00
C GLN A 411 -9.68 23.26 1.19
N SER A 412 -9.79 22.89 -0.08
CA SER A 412 -10.87 23.36 -0.97
C SER A 412 -12.24 22.93 -0.47
N ALA A 413 -12.39 21.68 0.00
CA ALA A 413 -13.63 21.18 0.55
C ALA A 413 -14.05 21.97 1.81
N GLY A 414 -13.13 22.19 2.74
CA GLY A 414 -13.37 22.96 3.95
C GLY A 414 -13.78 24.40 3.69
N ALA A 415 -13.08 25.09 2.78
CA ALA A 415 -13.42 26.47 2.39
C ALA A 415 -14.84 26.57 1.81
N ARG A 416 -15.26 25.59 1.00
CA ARG A 416 -16.62 25.54 0.41
C ARG A 416 -17.73 25.42 1.44
N ILE A 417 -17.44 24.86 2.63
CA ILE A 417 -18.44 24.63 3.69
C ILE A 417 -18.30 25.61 4.87
N GLY A 418 -17.39 26.58 4.75
CA GLY A 418 -17.22 27.66 5.74
C GLY A 418 -16.27 27.34 6.89
N LEU A 419 -15.37 26.35 6.73
CA LEU A 419 -14.23 26.12 7.61
C LEU A 419 -13.00 26.91 7.10
N ASP A 420 -12.10 27.31 8.00
CA ASP A 420 -10.79 27.86 7.68
C ASP A 420 -9.75 26.73 7.70
N VAL A 421 -9.49 26.12 6.53
CA VAL A 421 -8.55 25.02 6.42
C VAL A 421 -7.17 25.51 6.01
N GLN A 422 -6.19 25.34 6.89
CA GLN A 422 -4.82 25.77 6.72
C GLN A 422 -3.89 24.57 6.43
N LEU A 423 -2.97 24.74 5.46
CA LEU A 423 -1.98 23.71 5.14
C LEU A 423 -0.69 23.96 5.95
N LYS A 424 -0.22 22.92 6.65
CA LYS A 424 1.07 22.90 7.34
C LYS A 424 2.03 22.00 6.57
N THR A 425 3.02 22.61 5.91
CA THR A 425 4.00 21.85 5.13
C THR A 425 4.98 21.13 6.05
N ILE A 426 5.11 19.82 5.85
CA ILE A 426 6.06 18.93 6.53
C ILE A 426 7.12 18.50 5.52
N ALA A 427 8.40 18.57 5.90
CA ALA A 427 9.48 18.10 5.05
C ALA A 427 9.34 16.59 4.76
N PRO A 428 9.69 16.10 3.55
CA PRO A 428 9.49 14.70 3.17
C PRO A 428 10.11 13.69 4.15
N ASN A 429 11.32 13.98 4.64
CA ASN A 429 12.01 13.13 5.62
C ASN A 429 11.43 13.17 7.03
N ALA A 430 10.57 14.13 7.35
CA ALA A 430 9.86 14.26 8.63
C ALA A 430 8.42 13.75 8.55
N PHE A 431 7.88 13.50 7.37
CA PHE A 431 6.47 13.12 7.21
C PHE A 431 6.17 11.77 7.86
N THR A 432 7.08 10.81 7.77
CA THR A 432 6.93 9.49 8.39
C THR A 432 6.79 9.56 9.92
N ALA A 433 7.33 10.61 10.55
CA ALA A 433 7.15 10.80 11.99
C ALA A 433 5.69 11.05 12.40
N LEU A 434 4.82 11.48 11.48
CA LEU A 434 3.38 11.61 11.75
C LEU A 434 2.73 10.27 12.13
N PHE A 435 3.26 9.16 11.65
CA PHE A 435 2.76 7.81 11.95
C PHE A 435 3.30 7.27 13.29
N THR A 436 4.48 7.72 13.72
CA THR A 436 5.21 7.08 14.82
C THR A 436 5.36 7.94 16.07
N ASP A 437 5.24 9.27 15.96
CA ASP A 437 5.47 10.20 17.05
C ASP A 437 4.28 11.14 17.25
N ALA A 438 3.66 11.07 18.43
CA ALA A 438 2.56 11.96 18.80
C ALA A 438 2.99 13.45 18.80
N LYS A 439 4.26 13.75 19.13
CA LYS A 439 4.77 15.13 19.10
C LYS A 439 4.85 15.69 17.68
N ALA A 440 5.13 14.85 16.68
CA ALA A 440 5.13 15.28 15.29
C ALA A 440 3.74 15.73 14.82
N ARG A 441 2.67 15.22 15.43
CA ARG A 441 1.27 15.59 15.15
C ARG A 441 0.79 16.84 15.88
N GLU A 442 1.56 17.43 16.79
CA GLU A 442 1.14 18.63 17.53
C GLU A 442 0.81 19.81 16.59
N GLY A 443 -0.41 20.35 16.74
CA GLY A 443 -0.93 21.42 15.88
C GLY A 443 -1.20 20.98 14.43
N ILE A 444 -1.50 19.70 14.23
CA ILE A 444 -2.01 19.11 13.00
C ILE A 444 -3.30 18.37 13.36
N ASP A 445 -4.41 18.71 12.71
CA ASP A 445 -5.72 18.10 12.95
C ASP A 445 -5.96 16.92 11.99
N LEU A 446 -5.41 17.01 10.78
CA LEU A 446 -5.57 16.03 9.72
C LEU A 446 -4.26 15.79 8.97
N PHE A 447 -4.04 14.57 8.49
CA PHE A 447 -3.00 14.30 7.50
C PHE A 447 -3.41 13.22 6.50
N PRO A 448 -3.00 13.34 5.22
CA PRO A 448 -3.20 12.31 4.20
C PRO A 448 -2.39 11.05 4.47
N GLU A 449 -2.97 9.89 4.21
CA GLU A 449 -2.30 8.60 4.28
C GLU A 449 -2.79 7.67 3.16
N THR A 450 -1.89 6.85 2.65
CA THR A 450 -2.22 5.64 1.91
C THR A 450 -1.91 4.45 2.81
N TYR A 451 -2.95 3.91 3.42
CA TYR A 451 -2.86 2.70 4.26
C TYR A 451 -2.94 1.46 3.39
N TYR A 452 -2.19 0.42 3.73
CA TYR A 452 -2.33 -0.90 3.13
C TYR A 452 -2.51 -1.97 4.21
N ASP A 453 -3.44 -2.89 3.98
CA ASP A 453 -3.58 -4.08 4.81
C ASP A 453 -2.47 -5.07 4.46
N SER A 454 -1.82 -5.63 5.49
CA SER A 454 -0.75 -6.63 5.32
C SER A 454 -1.29 -8.03 5.05
N ILE A 455 -2.57 -8.23 5.32
CA ILE A 455 -3.32 -9.48 5.15
C ILE A 455 -4.67 -9.19 4.48
N THR A 456 -5.30 -10.21 3.92
CA THR A 456 -6.62 -10.09 3.26
C THR A 456 -7.76 -10.21 4.28
N ASP A 457 -7.75 -9.31 5.26
CA ASP A 457 -8.69 -9.32 6.38
C ASP A 457 -8.93 -7.86 6.83
N PRO A 458 -10.17 -7.36 6.79
CA PRO A 458 -10.47 -5.97 7.13
C PRO A 458 -10.17 -5.60 8.58
N LEU A 459 -10.05 -6.59 9.47
CA LEU A 459 -9.69 -6.36 10.87
C LEU A 459 -8.27 -5.81 11.00
N ASP A 460 -7.37 -6.03 10.01
CA ASP A 460 -6.01 -5.47 10.00
C ASP A 460 -6.04 -3.93 10.08
N LEU A 461 -6.97 -3.29 9.37
CA LEU A 461 -7.20 -1.85 9.49
C LEU A 461 -8.11 -1.52 10.69
N LEU A 462 -9.24 -2.23 10.84
CA LEU A 462 -10.28 -1.83 11.79
C LEU A 462 -9.81 -1.93 13.24
N ALA A 463 -8.90 -2.85 13.57
CA ALA A 463 -8.31 -2.95 14.90
C ALA A 463 -7.45 -1.73 15.29
N ASN A 464 -7.03 -0.90 14.32
CA ASN A 464 -6.28 0.33 14.61
C ASN A 464 -7.11 1.39 15.35
N PHE A 465 -8.42 1.27 15.39
CA PHE A 465 -9.29 2.19 16.14
C PHE A 465 -9.60 1.72 17.57
N LYS A 466 -9.11 0.55 17.97
CA LYS A 466 -9.22 0.09 19.36
C LYS A 466 -8.50 1.05 20.30
N THR A 467 -9.02 1.21 21.51
CA THR A 467 -8.41 2.03 22.57
C THR A 467 -6.96 1.61 22.81
N GLY A 468 -6.04 2.56 22.68
CA GLY A 468 -4.61 2.35 22.87
C GLY A 468 -3.88 1.68 21.70
N ALA A 469 -4.56 1.38 20.58
CA ALA A 469 -3.90 0.90 19.38
C ALA A 469 -2.93 1.94 18.82
N TYR A 470 -1.84 1.45 18.23
CA TYR A 470 -0.72 2.29 17.78
C TYR A 470 -1.13 3.37 16.77
N GLN A 471 -2.02 3.04 15.84
CA GLN A 471 -2.50 3.99 14.82
C GLN A 471 -3.82 4.68 15.20
N ASN A 472 -4.27 4.53 16.43
CA ASN A 472 -5.38 5.31 16.96
C ASN A 472 -4.91 6.74 17.27
N PHE A 473 -4.56 7.49 16.20
CA PHE A 473 -3.95 8.82 16.30
C PHE A 473 -4.83 9.83 17.01
N ALA A 474 -6.14 9.70 16.84
CA ALA A 474 -7.13 10.58 17.45
C ALA A 474 -7.40 10.30 18.93
N GLY A 475 -6.88 9.21 19.46
CA GLY A 475 -7.15 8.78 20.83
C GLY A 475 -8.62 8.39 21.05
N HIS A 476 -9.25 7.80 20.04
CA HIS A 476 -10.60 7.24 20.15
C HIS A 476 -10.65 6.21 21.28
N SER A 477 -11.73 6.22 22.08
CA SER A 477 -11.94 5.25 23.15
C SER A 477 -13.43 4.95 23.25
N ASP A 478 -13.77 3.71 22.93
CA ASP A 478 -15.13 3.18 22.94
C ASP A 478 -15.08 1.70 23.33
N GLN A 479 -15.56 1.38 24.54
CA GLN A 479 -15.53 0.02 25.06
C GLN A 479 -16.35 -0.95 24.19
N ALA A 480 -17.46 -0.49 23.60
CA ALA A 480 -18.27 -1.34 22.74
C ALA A 480 -17.52 -1.69 21.43
N TYR A 481 -16.75 -0.74 20.89
CA TYR A 481 -15.87 -0.99 19.74
C TYR A 481 -14.74 -1.96 20.11
N ASP A 482 -14.10 -1.74 21.26
CA ASP A 482 -13.01 -2.59 21.76
C ASP A 482 -13.49 -4.05 21.95
N ASP A 483 -14.65 -4.24 22.58
CA ASP A 483 -15.27 -5.56 22.79
C ASP A 483 -15.60 -6.24 21.45
N LEU A 484 -15.99 -5.46 20.43
CA LEU A 484 -16.29 -5.98 19.10
C LEU A 484 -15.04 -6.40 18.36
N VAL A 485 -13.93 -5.63 18.45
CA VAL A 485 -12.62 -6.02 17.94
C VAL A 485 -12.15 -7.32 18.58
N ASP A 486 -12.25 -7.43 19.92
CA ASP A 486 -11.83 -8.64 20.64
C ASP A 486 -12.64 -9.87 20.24
N LYS A 487 -13.95 -9.72 20.05
CA LYS A 487 -14.83 -10.79 19.55
C LYS A 487 -14.45 -11.20 18.12
N ALA A 488 -14.23 -10.24 17.21
CA ALA A 488 -13.84 -10.53 15.84
C ALA A 488 -12.48 -11.25 15.79
N THR A 489 -11.50 -10.78 16.59
CA THR A 489 -10.19 -11.43 16.72
C THR A 489 -10.31 -12.88 17.19
N ALA A 490 -11.21 -13.15 18.15
CA ALA A 490 -11.39 -14.47 18.74
C ALA A 490 -12.27 -15.40 17.89
N ALA A 491 -13.01 -14.90 16.91
CA ALA A 491 -13.95 -15.68 16.12
C ALA A 491 -13.24 -16.70 15.23
N ALA A 492 -13.45 -17.99 15.53
CA ALA A 492 -12.87 -19.10 14.77
C ALA A 492 -13.62 -19.35 13.44
N ASP A 493 -14.93 -19.08 13.41
CA ASP A 493 -15.74 -19.17 12.19
C ASP A 493 -15.55 -17.91 11.33
N PRO A 494 -15.04 -18.03 10.09
CA PRO A 494 -14.86 -16.89 9.21
C PRO A 494 -16.14 -16.11 8.92
N ALA A 495 -17.29 -16.75 8.81
CA ALA A 495 -18.56 -16.07 8.53
C ALA A 495 -19.01 -15.20 9.72
N GLU A 496 -18.88 -15.72 10.95
CA GLU A 496 -19.08 -14.94 12.17
C GLU A 496 -18.13 -13.76 12.24
N ARG A 497 -16.82 -13.99 11.98
CA ARG A 497 -15.80 -12.94 12.01
C ARG A 497 -16.14 -11.81 11.04
N PHE A 498 -16.39 -12.10 9.77
CA PHE A 498 -16.72 -11.08 8.78
C PHE A 498 -18.01 -10.31 9.13
N THR A 499 -18.98 -10.95 9.79
CA THR A 499 -20.18 -10.28 10.29
C THR A 499 -19.85 -9.26 11.38
N LEU A 500 -18.95 -9.60 12.31
CA LEU A 500 -18.47 -8.66 13.35
C LEU A 500 -17.65 -7.52 12.74
N GLU A 501 -16.83 -7.82 11.75
CA GLU A 501 -16.02 -6.82 11.01
C GLU A 501 -16.90 -5.85 10.20
N ALA A 502 -18.02 -6.30 9.64
CA ALA A 502 -18.99 -5.40 8.99
C ALA A 502 -19.60 -4.40 10.00
N GLN A 503 -19.86 -4.84 11.23
CA GLN A 503 -20.31 -3.94 12.30
C GLN A 503 -19.22 -2.96 12.71
N LEU A 504 -17.95 -3.41 12.81
CA LEU A 504 -16.79 -2.54 13.08
C LEU A 504 -16.64 -1.49 11.99
N GLN A 505 -16.67 -1.89 10.71
CA GLN A 505 -16.58 -0.96 9.60
C GLN A 505 -17.69 0.08 9.62
N LYS A 506 -18.92 -0.35 9.88
CA LYS A 506 -20.04 0.59 9.99
C LYS A 506 -19.82 1.59 11.11
N THR A 507 -19.44 1.14 12.31
CA THR A 507 -19.18 2.01 13.47
C THR A 507 -18.06 2.99 13.18
N ALA A 508 -16.92 2.53 12.67
CA ALA A 508 -15.77 3.39 12.33
C ALA A 508 -16.11 4.40 11.23
N SER A 509 -16.92 3.99 10.23
CA SER A 509 -17.37 4.86 9.14
C SER A 509 -18.42 5.88 9.62
N ASP A 510 -19.32 5.53 10.53
CA ASP A 510 -20.28 6.45 11.11
C ASP A 510 -19.59 7.50 11.99
N GLN A 511 -18.54 7.12 12.68
CA GLN A 511 -17.70 8.00 13.50
C GLN A 511 -16.68 8.79 12.67
N LEU A 512 -16.38 8.36 11.45
CA LEU A 512 -15.33 8.96 10.59
C LEU A 512 -14.02 9.15 11.35
N LEU A 513 -13.53 8.06 11.96
CA LEU A 513 -12.28 8.03 12.71
C LEU A 513 -11.09 8.36 11.79
N TRP A 514 -11.16 7.90 10.55
CA TRP A 514 -10.47 8.45 9.38
C TRP A 514 -11.52 8.80 8.32
N ILE A 515 -11.19 9.69 7.39
CA ILE A 515 -12.08 10.08 6.29
C ILE A 515 -11.63 9.33 5.04
N PRO A 516 -12.37 8.31 4.58
CA PRO A 516 -12.00 7.53 3.40
C PRO A 516 -12.18 8.36 2.11
N VAL A 517 -11.29 8.14 1.15
CA VAL A 517 -11.24 8.88 -0.12
C VAL A 517 -11.29 7.95 -1.32
N ALA A 518 -10.35 7.01 -1.42
CA ALA A 518 -10.25 6.12 -2.58
C ALA A 518 -9.64 4.76 -2.21
N GLU A 519 -10.01 3.73 -2.97
CA GLU A 519 -9.23 2.50 -3.08
C GLU A 519 -8.17 2.69 -4.18
N TRP A 520 -6.94 2.23 -3.93
CA TRP A 520 -5.84 2.39 -4.84
C TRP A 520 -5.27 1.02 -5.27
N PRO A 521 -5.26 0.69 -6.57
CA PRO A 521 -4.70 -0.55 -7.07
C PRO A 521 -3.17 -0.55 -7.01
N THR A 522 -2.59 -1.72 -6.88
CA THR A 522 -1.16 -1.89 -7.13
C THR A 522 -0.87 -1.68 -8.62
N ALA A 523 0.17 -0.91 -8.92
CA ALA A 523 0.62 -0.67 -10.29
C ALA A 523 2.02 -1.24 -10.50
N VAL A 524 2.22 -1.97 -11.63
CA VAL A 524 3.51 -2.50 -12.05
C VAL A 524 3.75 -2.19 -13.53
N PHE A 525 4.94 -1.68 -13.83
CA PHE A 525 5.38 -1.50 -15.21
C PHE A 525 6.37 -2.60 -15.59
N LEU A 526 6.17 -3.21 -16.75
CA LEU A 526 7.08 -4.16 -17.36
C LEU A 526 7.42 -3.71 -18.78
N ASN A 527 8.70 -3.69 -19.15
CA ASN A 527 9.09 -3.52 -20.55
C ASN A 527 8.75 -4.78 -21.36
N LYS A 528 8.87 -4.68 -22.72
CA LYS A 528 8.50 -5.77 -23.63
C LYS A 528 9.39 -7.02 -23.52
N ARG A 529 10.50 -6.94 -22.80
CA ARG A 529 11.47 -8.04 -22.65
C ARG A 529 11.04 -9.04 -21.59
N ILE A 530 10.34 -8.57 -20.53
CA ILE A 530 10.00 -9.36 -19.35
C ILE A 530 8.50 -9.46 -19.11
N THR A 531 8.09 -10.54 -18.44
CA THR A 531 6.72 -10.75 -17.94
C THR A 531 6.74 -11.77 -16.80
N GLY A 532 5.60 -11.99 -16.13
CA GLY A 532 5.44 -12.99 -15.07
C GLY A 532 5.44 -12.42 -13.66
N ALA A 533 5.55 -11.10 -13.50
CA ALA A 533 5.39 -10.47 -12.18
C ALA A 533 3.91 -10.44 -11.75
N PRO A 534 3.56 -10.67 -10.48
CA PRO A 534 2.22 -10.43 -9.97
C PRO A 534 1.89 -8.93 -10.05
N THR A 535 0.62 -8.61 -10.18
CA THR A 535 0.14 -7.23 -10.21
C THR A 535 -0.46 -6.79 -8.88
N THR A 536 -0.66 -7.72 -7.95
CA THR A 536 -1.20 -7.45 -6.60
C THR A 536 -0.10 -7.16 -5.59
N ILE A 537 -0.47 -6.67 -4.42
CA ILE A 537 0.46 -6.39 -3.32
C ILE A 537 1.20 -7.65 -2.80
N SER A 538 0.79 -8.84 -3.23
CA SER A 538 1.44 -10.10 -2.84
C SER A 538 2.95 -10.12 -3.08
N TYR A 539 3.47 -9.30 -4.01
CA TYR A 539 4.90 -9.18 -4.27
C TYR A 539 5.73 -8.84 -3.03
N MET A 540 5.14 -8.27 -2.01
CA MET A 540 5.82 -7.98 -0.75
C MET A 540 6.15 -9.24 0.05
N TYR A 541 5.41 -10.34 -0.16
CA TYR A 541 5.48 -11.55 0.67
C TYR A 541 5.51 -12.84 -0.15
N TYR A 542 5.57 -12.73 -1.47
CA TYR A 542 5.66 -13.82 -2.43
C TYR A 542 6.99 -13.73 -3.19
N PRO A 543 7.69 -14.84 -3.48
CA PRO A 543 8.98 -14.82 -4.19
C PRO A 543 8.78 -14.52 -5.69
N TRP A 544 8.24 -13.38 -5.99
CA TRP A 544 7.70 -12.97 -7.30
C TRP A 544 8.72 -12.96 -8.43
N ALA A 545 9.99 -12.63 -8.12
CA ALA A 545 11.03 -12.57 -9.14
C ALA A 545 11.34 -13.95 -9.76
N ALA A 546 10.99 -15.05 -9.05
CA ALA A 546 11.18 -16.39 -9.56
C ALA A 546 10.29 -16.69 -10.80
N ASP A 547 9.14 -16.03 -10.90
CA ASP A 547 8.20 -16.18 -12.02
C ASP A 547 8.52 -15.25 -13.20
N VAL A 548 9.37 -14.22 -12.98
CA VAL A 548 9.75 -13.28 -14.03
C VAL A 548 10.74 -13.92 -15.00
N GLY A 549 10.36 -13.90 -16.27
CA GLY A 549 11.16 -14.42 -17.36
C GLY A 549 10.89 -13.70 -18.67
N SER A 550 11.35 -14.28 -19.81
CA SER A 550 11.16 -13.71 -21.14
C SER A 550 9.69 -13.62 -21.53
N ALA A 551 9.30 -12.49 -22.11
CA ALA A 551 7.99 -12.29 -22.72
C ALA A 551 7.90 -12.85 -24.16
N GLN A 552 9.04 -13.26 -24.75
CA GLN A 552 9.17 -13.75 -26.12
C GLN A 552 9.55 -15.23 -26.18
#